data_698c288f593ae773a4d4aff1060e4e97
#
_entry.id   698c288f593ae773a4d4aff1060e4e97
#
_cell.length_a   1.000
_cell.length_b   1.000
_cell.length_c   1.000
_cell.angle_alpha   90.00
_cell.angle_beta   90.00
_cell.angle_gamma   90.00
#
_symmetry.space_group_name_H-M   'P 1'
#
loop_
_entity.id
_entity.type
_entity.pdbx_description
1 polymer ?
#
loop_
_entity_poly.entity_id
_entity_poly.type
_entity_poly.pdbx_seq_one_letter_code
_entity_poly.pdbx_strand_id
1 'polypeptide(L)'
;MDGESWYAKDRPPGDRVWRHLQYESYIVNEILPRLPEPPLAAGASFGALHSVLLAARHPTRISGYIALSGAFDTSKWLNGYHDDNVFYTNLVEFLPGLNDEAYLGPMRAQNPKVIATGADDPNVEDSRRVAGLLQSKGIQVGLDIWPGWAHDWPYWKDMMRRYLS
;
A
#
# COMPACT_ATOMS: atom_id res chain seq x y z
N MET A 1 -3.81 11.63 -6.06
CA MET A 1 -3.31 11.22 -4.73
C MET A 1 -3.38 12.43 -3.82
N ASP A 2 -3.97 12.27 -2.65
CA ASP A 2 -4.04 13.34 -1.68
C ASP A 2 -2.70 13.41 -0.91
N GLY A 3 -1.76 14.22 -1.40
CA GLY A 3 -0.50 14.49 -0.71
C GLY A 3 -0.66 15.21 0.64
N GLU A 4 -1.87 15.66 0.93
CA GLU A 4 -2.19 16.36 2.16
C GLU A 4 -2.45 15.42 3.35
N SER A 5 -2.69 14.11 3.11
CA SER A 5 -2.98 13.19 4.21
C SER A 5 -1.77 13.04 5.15
N TRP A 6 -0.66 12.55 4.66
CA TRP A 6 0.48 12.20 5.51
C TRP A 6 1.48 13.35 5.72
N TYR A 7 1.65 14.22 4.72
CA TYR A 7 2.63 15.31 4.72
C TYR A 7 2.11 16.66 5.18
N ALA A 8 0.84 16.80 5.48
CA ALA A 8 0.25 18.06 5.92
C ALA A 8 0.76 18.44 7.33
N LYS A 9 1.97 18.98 7.39
CA LYS A 9 2.64 19.34 8.66
C LYS A 9 1.93 20.44 9.45
N ASP A 10 1.06 21.20 8.78
CA ASP A 10 0.18 22.22 9.34
C ASP A 10 -1.07 21.65 10.03
N ARG A 11 -1.29 20.34 9.91
CA ARG A 11 -2.45 19.64 10.50
C ARG A 11 -2.04 18.68 11.61
N PRO A 12 -2.84 18.53 12.66
CA PRO A 12 -2.64 17.51 13.68
C PRO A 12 -2.54 16.10 13.05
N PRO A 13 -1.76 15.18 13.63
CA PRO A 13 -1.63 13.81 13.10
C PRO A 13 -2.95 13.06 12.92
N GLY A 14 -3.89 13.19 13.88
CA GLY A 14 -5.22 12.58 13.78
C GLY A 14 -6.03 13.06 12.58
N ASP A 15 -5.95 14.36 12.25
CA ASP A 15 -6.64 14.94 11.07
C ASP A 15 -6.05 14.38 9.77
N ARG A 16 -4.74 14.12 9.74
CA ARG A 16 -4.07 13.51 8.57
C ARG A 16 -4.54 12.07 8.34
N VAL A 17 -4.64 11.30 9.40
CA VAL A 17 -5.18 9.92 9.34
C VAL A 17 -6.66 9.94 8.92
N TRP A 18 -7.44 10.85 9.52
CA TRP A 18 -8.84 11.04 9.13
C TRP A 18 -8.99 11.40 7.64
N ARG A 19 -8.14 12.28 7.13
CA ARG A 19 -8.14 12.64 5.70
C ARG A 19 -7.84 11.44 4.80
N HIS A 20 -6.89 10.59 5.20
CA HIS A 20 -6.63 9.34 4.49
C HIS A 20 -7.87 8.43 4.47
N LEU A 21 -8.55 8.26 5.59
CA LEU A 21 -9.77 7.44 5.65
C LEU A 21 -10.91 8.00 4.78
N GLN A 22 -11.05 9.32 4.70
CA GLN A 22 -12.02 9.96 3.78
C GLN A 22 -11.67 9.66 2.32
N TYR A 23 -10.38 9.72 1.95
CA TYR A 23 -9.93 9.37 0.61
C TYR A 23 -10.19 7.89 0.29
N GLU A 24 -9.87 6.99 1.21
CA GLU A 24 -10.17 5.56 1.07
C GLU A 24 -11.69 5.33 0.91
N SER A 25 -12.50 5.96 1.74
CA SER A 25 -13.97 5.90 1.67
C SER A 25 -14.49 6.37 0.31
N TYR A 26 -13.96 7.47 -0.23
CA TYR A 26 -14.30 7.95 -1.58
C TYR A 26 -14.01 6.90 -2.65
N ILE A 27 -12.81 6.31 -2.62
CA ILE A 27 -12.44 5.26 -3.58
C ILE A 27 -13.39 4.07 -3.46
N VAL A 28 -13.61 3.57 -2.26
CA VAL A 28 -14.39 2.34 -2.02
C VAL A 28 -15.88 2.53 -2.30
N ASN A 29 -16.46 3.68 -1.94
CA ASN A 29 -17.90 3.89 -1.99
C ASN A 29 -18.36 4.62 -3.25
N GLU A 30 -17.48 5.41 -3.90
CA GLU A 30 -17.89 6.20 -5.06
C GLU A 30 -17.21 5.77 -6.36
N ILE A 31 -15.95 5.33 -6.31
CA ILE A 31 -15.21 4.95 -7.52
C ILE A 31 -15.39 3.46 -7.85
N LEU A 32 -15.06 2.56 -6.90
CA LEU A 32 -15.10 1.12 -7.15
C LEU A 32 -16.49 0.61 -7.61
N PRO A 33 -17.63 1.12 -7.10
CA PRO A 33 -18.94 0.66 -7.58
C PRO A 33 -19.27 1.02 -9.04
N ARG A 34 -18.51 1.95 -9.63
CA ARG A 34 -18.70 2.36 -11.03
C ARG A 34 -17.89 1.51 -12.01
N LEU A 35 -17.01 0.67 -11.50
CA LEU A 35 -16.19 -0.22 -12.31
C LEU A 35 -16.89 -1.56 -12.50
N PRO A 36 -16.84 -2.16 -13.70
CA PRO A 36 -17.51 -3.42 -13.99
C PRO A 36 -16.90 -4.61 -13.23
N GLU A 37 -15.62 -4.51 -12.87
CA GLU A 37 -14.85 -5.55 -12.19
C GLU A 37 -13.92 -4.94 -11.14
N PRO A 38 -13.47 -5.71 -10.14
CA PRO A 38 -12.43 -5.27 -9.20
C PRO A 38 -11.17 -4.85 -9.96
N PRO A 39 -10.71 -3.60 -9.81
CA PRO A 39 -9.55 -3.12 -10.53
C PRO A 39 -8.23 -3.60 -9.93
N LEU A 40 -7.18 -3.57 -10.75
CA LEU A 40 -5.80 -3.61 -10.29
C LEU A 40 -5.44 -2.25 -9.68
N ALA A 41 -4.95 -2.24 -8.43
CA ALA A 41 -4.44 -1.03 -7.80
C ALA A 41 -2.94 -0.88 -8.09
N ALA A 42 -2.52 0.30 -8.57
CA ALA A 42 -1.11 0.53 -8.86
C ALA A 42 -0.66 1.91 -8.41
N GLY A 43 0.58 2.01 -7.91
CA GLY A 43 1.13 3.29 -7.50
C GLY A 43 2.58 3.25 -7.06
N ALA A 44 3.18 4.44 -6.92
CA ALA A 44 4.53 4.62 -6.44
C ALA A 44 4.55 5.45 -5.15
N SER A 45 5.53 5.19 -4.28
CA SER A 45 5.71 5.89 -3.00
C SER A 45 4.46 5.77 -2.12
N PHE A 46 3.77 6.86 -1.78
CA PHE A 46 2.46 6.81 -1.12
C PHE A 46 1.39 6.09 -1.95
N GLY A 47 1.45 6.17 -3.28
CA GLY A 47 0.56 5.42 -4.15
C GLY A 47 0.72 3.92 -3.99
N ALA A 48 1.93 3.44 -3.72
CA ALA A 48 2.19 2.05 -3.38
C ALA A 48 1.58 1.65 -2.03
N LEU A 49 1.72 2.50 -1.00
CA LEU A 49 1.03 2.31 0.28
C LEU A 49 -0.49 2.19 0.08
N HIS A 50 -1.10 3.15 -0.63
CA HIS A 50 -2.55 3.12 -0.89
C HIS A 50 -2.98 1.87 -1.65
N SER A 51 -2.20 1.42 -2.63
CA SER A 51 -2.53 0.23 -3.43
C SER A 51 -2.56 -1.04 -2.58
N VAL A 52 -1.53 -1.27 -1.75
CA VAL A 52 -1.47 -2.45 -0.87
C VAL A 52 -2.49 -2.34 0.26
N LEU A 53 -2.69 -1.14 0.81
CA LEU A 53 -3.64 -0.92 1.90
C LEU A 53 -5.09 -1.17 1.45
N LEU A 54 -5.49 -0.65 0.27
CA LEU A 54 -6.79 -0.94 -0.32
C LEU A 54 -6.97 -2.43 -0.58
N ALA A 55 -5.95 -3.11 -1.12
CA ALA A 55 -6.00 -4.54 -1.38
C ALA A 55 -6.12 -5.38 -0.09
N ALA A 56 -5.48 -4.95 1.01
CA ALA A 56 -5.54 -5.65 2.29
C ALA A 56 -6.85 -5.38 3.06
N ARG A 57 -7.35 -4.15 3.03
CA ARG A 57 -8.56 -3.77 3.77
C ARG A 57 -9.86 -4.09 3.02
N HIS A 58 -9.80 -4.14 1.70
CA HIS A 58 -10.96 -4.44 0.82
C HIS A 58 -10.61 -5.55 -0.19
N PRO A 59 -10.21 -6.74 0.29
CA PRO A 59 -9.55 -7.73 -0.56
C PRO A 59 -10.46 -8.34 -1.64
N THR A 60 -11.78 -8.27 -1.49
CA THR A 60 -12.73 -8.69 -2.52
C THR A 60 -13.06 -7.60 -3.54
N ARG A 61 -12.62 -6.36 -3.29
CA ARG A 61 -12.90 -5.18 -4.13
C ARG A 61 -11.73 -4.78 -5.03
N ILE A 62 -10.55 -5.36 -4.80
CA ILE A 62 -9.30 -5.10 -5.53
C ILE A 62 -8.79 -6.44 -6.06
N SER A 63 -8.53 -6.52 -7.37
CA SER A 63 -8.09 -7.76 -8.02
C SER A 63 -6.62 -8.10 -7.75
N GLY A 64 -5.79 -7.10 -7.47
CA GLY A 64 -4.36 -7.25 -7.23
C GLY A 64 -3.68 -5.89 -7.07
N TYR A 65 -2.36 -5.87 -6.95
CA TYR A 65 -1.62 -4.61 -6.80
C TYR A 65 -0.22 -4.66 -7.42
N ILE A 66 0.22 -3.46 -7.87
CA ILE A 66 1.61 -3.16 -8.25
C ILE A 66 2.05 -1.96 -7.42
N ALA A 67 2.93 -2.20 -6.45
CA ALA A 67 3.36 -1.23 -5.47
C ALA A 67 4.85 -0.92 -5.65
N LEU A 68 5.17 0.28 -6.11
CA LEU A 68 6.53 0.70 -6.42
C LEU A 68 7.10 1.60 -5.33
N SER A 69 8.23 1.24 -4.73
CA SER A 69 8.96 2.07 -3.76
C SER A 69 8.09 2.55 -2.61
N GLY A 70 7.29 1.67 -2.04
CA GLY A 70 6.26 2.01 -1.07
C GLY A 70 6.82 2.50 0.27
N ALA A 71 6.26 3.59 0.74
CA ALA A 71 6.48 4.12 2.08
C ALA A 71 5.42 3.52 3.02
N PHE A 72 5.60 2.29 3.47
CA PHE A 72 4.55 1.48 4.08
C PHE A 72 4.36 1.68 5.57
N ASP A 73 5.35 2.19 6.30
CA ASP A 73 5.24 2.51 7.72
C ASP A 73 4.85 3.98 7.92
N THR A 74 3.58 4.22 8.24
CA THR A 74 3.03 5.57 8.39
C THR A 74 3.38 6.21 9.73
N SER A 75 3.84 5.45 10.72
CA SER A 75 4.15 5.96 12.07
C SER A 75 5.20 7.06 12.05
N LYS A 76 6.16 7.00 11.11
CA LYS A 76 7.25 7.99 10.95
C LYS A 76 6.77 9.41 10.62
N TRP A 77 5.51 9.59 10.18
CA TRP A 77 4.96 10.93 9.90
C TRP A 77 4.01 11.44 10.99
N LEU A 78 3.72 10.64 12.03
CA LEU A 78 2.69 10.94 13.01
C LEU A 78 3.24 11.45 14.35
N ASN A 79 4.56 11.63 14.47
CA ASN A 79 5.21 12.18 15.68
C ASN A 79 4.80 11.48 16.99
N GLY A 80 4.65 10.16 16.94
CA GLY A 80 4.24 9.36 18.10
C GLY A 80 2.73 9.34 18.37
N TYR A 81 1.92 10.03 17.56
CA TYR A 81 0.45 9.91 17.66
C TYR A 81 0.02 8.50 17.24
N HIS A 82 -0.87 7.92 18.02
CA HIS A 82 -1.44 6.59 17.76
C HIS A 82 -2.87 6.48 18.26
N ASP A 83 -3.73 5.89 17.44
CA ASP A 83 -5.11 5.51 17.75
C ASP A 83 -5.51 4.29 16.90
N ASP A 84 -6.75 3.82 17.05
CA ASP A 84 -7.25 2.69 16.25
C ASP A 84 -7.24 2.98 14.74
N ASN A 85 -7.43 4.22 14.32
CA ASN A 85 -7.37 4.59 12.90
C ASN A 85 -5.95 4.46 12.36
N VAL A 86 -4.94 4.88 13.13
CA VAL A 86 -3.53 4.67 12.80
C VAL A 86 -3.23 3.19 12.67
N PHE A 87 -3.61 2.40 13.68
CA PHE A 87 -3.39 0.95 13.69
C PHE A 87 -3.91 0.29 12.40
N TYR A 88 -5.18 0.52 12.04
CA TYR A 88 -5.81 -0.10 10.88
C TYR A 88 -5.40 0.49 9.53
N THR A 89 -4.68 1.60 9.49
CA THR A 89 -4.13 2.21 8.28
C THR A 89 -2.61 2.04 8.14
N ASN A 90 -1.98 1.34 9.07
CA ASN A 90 -0.55 1.02 9.02
C ASN A 90 -0.34 -0.48 8.80
N LEU A 91 0.09 -0.86 7.61
CA LEU A 91 0.30 -2.27 7.22
C LEU A 91 1.23 -3.02 8.17
N VAL A 92 2.28 -2.36 8.67
CA VAL A 92 3.27 -3.00 9.55
C VAL A 92 2.75 -3.23 10.97
N GLU A 93 1.63 -2.61 11.33
CA GLU A 93 0.99 -2.79 12.64
C GLU A 93 -0.12 -3.84 12.59
N PHE A 94 -1.08 -3.74 11.65
CA PHE A 94 -2.22 -4.64 11.68
C PHE A 94 -1.96 -6.01 11.02
N LEU A 95 -1.10 -6.10 9.99
CA LEU A 95 -0.84 -7.38 9.31
C LEU A 95 -0.32 -8.49 10.24
N PRO A 96 0.59 -8.23 11.20
CA PRO A 96 1.04 -9.27 12.11
C PRO A 96 -0.10 -9.95 12.88
N GLY A 97 -1.10 -9.19 13.31
CA GLY A 97 -2.26 -9.67 14.06
C GLY A 97 -3.40 -10.20 13.20
N LEU A 98 -3.36 -10.01 11.89
CA LEU A 98 -4.43 -10.43 10.98
C LEU A 98 -4.44 -11.96 10.84
N ASN A 99 -5.53 -12.60 11.30
CA ASN A 99 -5.72 -14.05 11.22
C ASN A 99 -7.12 -14.44 10.70
N ASP A 100 -7.91 -13.46 10.26
CA ASP A 100 -9.25 -13.69 9.75
C ASP A 100 -9.19 -14.16 8.29
N GLU A 101 -9.66 -15.39 8.04
CA GLU A 101 -9.70 -15.99 6.71
C GLU A 101 -10.67 -15.29 5.74
N ALA A 102 -11.64 -14.52 6.25
CA ALA A 102 -12.50 -13.69 5.42
C ALA A 102 -11.70 -12.58 4.69
N TYR A 103 -10.57 -12.18 5.25
CA TYR A 103 -9.61 -11.27 4.63
C TYR A 103 -8.46 -12.01 3.95
N LEU A 104 -7.82 -12.95 4.64
CA LEU A 104 -6.63 -13.64 4.15
C LEU A 104 -6.92 -14.50 2.92
N GLY A 105 -8.07 -15.17 2.86
CA GLY A 105 -8.46 -15.97 1.70
C GLY A 105 -8.53 -15.16 0.41
N PRO A 106 -9.33 -14.07 0.35
CA PRO A 106 -9.35 -13.17 -0.80
C PRO A 106 -7.99 -12.51 -1.10
N MET A 107 -7.20 -12.09 -0.09
CA MET A 107 -5.86 -11.55 -0.31
C MET A 107 -4.92 -12.55 -0.99
N ARG A 108 -5.01 -13.83 -0.66
CA ARG A 108 -4.24 -14.89 -1.34
C ARG A 108 -4.65 -15.05 -2.80
N ALA A 109 -5.95 -14.89 -3.09
CA ALA A 109 -6.50 -15.02 -4.44
C ALA A 109 -6.19 -13.85 -5.37
N GLN A 110 -5.86 -12.67 -4.84
CA GLN A 110 -5.48 -11.52 -5.66
C GLN A 110 -4.32 -11.82 -6.61
N ASN A 111 -4.35 -11.25 -7.82
CA ASN A 111 -3.30 -11.40 -8.82
C ASN A 111 -3.33 -10.21 -9.82
N PRO A 112 -2.18 -9.60 -10.17
CA PRO A 112 -0.86 -9.80 -9.60
C PRO A 112 -0.71 -9.21 -8.19
N LYS A 113 0.32 -9.65 -7.47
CA LYS A 113 0.76 -9.07 -6.20
C LYS A 113 2.24 -8.77 -6.30
N VAL A 114 2.57 -7.52 -6.60
CA VAL A 114 3.95 -7.07 -6.84
C VAL A 114 4.31 -5.93 -5.91
N ILE A 115 5.43 -6.08 -5.22
CA ILE A 115 6.14 -5.00 -4.53
C ILE A 115 7.50 -4.89 -5.22
N ALA A 116 7.81 -3.74 -5.79
CA ALA A 116 9.08 -3.51 -6.45
C ALA A 116 9.72 -2.21 -5.97
N THR A 117 11.04 -2.17 -5.89
CA THR A 117 11.79 -0.99 -5.44
C THR A 117 13.20 -1.01 -6.01
N GLY A 118 13.89 0.12 -5.96
CA GLY A 118 15.31 0.19 -6.25
C GLY A 118 16.17 -0.19 -5.04
N ALA A 119 17.36 -0.70 -5.28
CA ALA A 119 18.32 -1.00 -4.21
C ALA A 119 18.81 0.27 -3.50
N ASP A 120 18.85 1.40 -4.22
CA ASP A 120 19.24 2.71 -3.69
C ASP A 120 18.03 3.56 -3.24
N ASP A 121 16.85 2.96 -3.19
CA ASP A 121 15.63 3.63 -2.72
C ASP A 121 15.59 3.67 -1.19
N PRO A 122 15.30 4.82 -0.54
CA PRO A 122 15.20 4.91 0.91
C PRO A 122 14.09 4.02 1.51
N ASN A 123 13.13 3.57 0.71
CA ASN A 123 12.03 2.70 1.14
C ASN A 123 12.28 1.21 0.88
N VAL A 124 13.50 0.82 0.52
CA VAL A 124 13.81 -0.59 0.21
C VAL A 124 13.54 -1.52 1.41
N GLU A 125 13.85 -1.09 2.61
CA GLU A 125 13.61 -1.89 3.82
C GLU A 125 12.11 -1.94 4.20
N ASP A 126 11.36 -0.86 3.99
CA ASP A 126 9.89 -0.88 4.13
C ASP A 126 9.27 -1.92 3.17
N SER A 127 9.74 -1.96 1.94
CA SER A 127 9.28 -2.92 0.92
C SER A 127 9.60 -4.36 1.31
N ARG A 128 10.82 -4.64 1.79
CA ARG A 128 11.21 -5.96 2.31
C ARG A 128 10.33 -6.37 3.50
N ARG A 129 10.12 -5.46 4.46
CA ARG A 129 9.33 -5.72 5.66
C ARG A 129 7.90 -6.09 5.34
N VAL A 130 7.21 -5.31 4.49
CA VAL A 130 5.81 -5.58 4.13
C VAL A 130 5.68 -6.83 3.29
N ALA A 131 6.57 -7.07 2.34
CA ALA A 131 6.58 -8.32 1.58
C ALA A 131 6.74 -9.55 2.51
N GLY A 132 7.67 -9.49 3.47
CA GLY A 132 7.86 -10.55 4.47
C GLY A 132 6.64 -10.78 5.35
N LEU A 133 5.96 -9.70 5.78
CA LEU A 133 4.71 -9.81 6.57
C LEU A 133 3.59 -10.48 5.76
N LEU A 134 3.40 -10.10 4.50
CA LEU A 134 2.41 -10.71 3.62
C LEU A 134 2.73 -12.20 3.39
N GLN A 135 3.98 -12.53 3.11
CA GLN A 135 4.44 -13.92 2.93
C GLN A 135 4.23 -14.77 4.19
N SER A 136 4.45 -14.21 5.37
CA SER A 136 4.20 -14.90 6.66
C SER A 136 2.72 -15.25 6.87
N LYS A 137 1.79 -14.58 6.16
CA LYS A 137 0.35 -14.86 6.13
C LYS A 137 -0.06 -15.79 4.97
N GLY A 138 0.91 -16.39 4.29
CA GLY A 138 0.67 -17.28 3.14
C GLY A 138 0.25 -16.53 1.86
N ILE A 139 0.42 -15.20 1.82
CA ILE A 139 0.12 -14.38 0.64
C ILE A 139 1.37 -14.37 -0.24
N GLN A 140 1.29 -15.02 -1.39
CA GLN A 140 2.38 -15.05 -2.37
C GLN A 140 2.51 -13.67 -3.04
N VAL A 141 3.51 -12.90 -2.65
CA VAL A 141 3.83 -11.60 -3.22
C VAL A 141 5.22 -11.62 -3.86
N GLY A 142 5.32 -11.13 -5.10
CA GLY A 142 6.61 -10.89 -5.75
C GLY A 142 7.31 -9.68 -5.13
N LEU A 143 8.56 -9.84 -4.70
CA LEU A 143 9.40 -8.74 -4.25
C LEU A 143 10.57 -8.60 -5.22
N ASP A 144 10.59 -7.53 -6.00
CA ASP A 144 11.64 -7.24 -6.97
C ASP A 144 12.46 -6.04 -6.52
N ILE A 145 13.77 -6.24 -6.37
CA ILE A 145 14.72 -5.17 -6.03
C ILE A 145 15.64 -4.92 -7.21
N TRP A 146 15.47 -3.76 -7.83
CA TRP A 146 16.19 -3.38 -9.04
C TRP A 146 17.54 -2.74 -8.68
N PRO A 147 18.66 -3.29 -9.13
CA PRO A 147 19.99 -2.77 -8.77
C PRO A 147 20.21 -1.31 -9.19
N GLY A 148 20.70 -0.48 -8.27
CA GLY A 148 21.09 0.90 -8.53
C GLY A 148 19.95 1.88 -8.83
N TRP A 149 18.68 1.49 -8.62
CA TRP A 149 17.53 2.35 -8.89
C TRP A 149 17.11 3.10 -7.62
N ALA A 150 16.84 4.39 -7.77
CA ALA A 150 16.51 5.31 -6.68
C ALA A 150 15.01 5.66 -6.66
N HIS A 151 14.61 6.53 -5.73
CA HIS A 151 13.23 6.97 -5.52
C HIS A 151 12.85 8.09 -6.48
N ASP A 152 12.59 7.77 -7.77
CA ASP A 152 12.28 8.77 -8.78
C ASP A 152 11.41 8.23 -9.92
N TRP A 153 10.68 9.15 -10.58
CA TRP A 153 9.74 8.89 -11.66
C TRP A 153 10.31 8.13 -12.86
N PRO A 154 11.54 8.39 -13.35
CA PRO A 154 12.08 7.63 -14.47
C PRO A 154 12.07 6.13 -14.21
N TYR A 155 12.52 5.72 -13.02
CA TYR A 155 12.55 4.32 -12.60
C TYR A 155 11.16 3.72 -12.46
N TRP A 156 10.23 4.43 -11.81
CA TRP A 156 8.85 3.96 -11.64
C TRP A 156 8.12 3.78 -12.98
N LYS A 157 8.38 4.62 -13.97
CA LYS A 157 7.80 4.45 -15.32
C LYS A 157 8.27 3.14 -15.97
N ASP A 158 9.54 2.81 -15.84
CA ASP A 158 10.09 1.59 -16.43
C ASP A 158 9.64 0.34 -15.65
N MET A 159 9.62 0.40 -14.32
CA MET A 159 9.02 -0.65 -13.48
C MET A 159 7.54 -0.89 -13.86
N MET A 160 6.74 0.17 -13.98
CA MET A 160 5.32 0.06 -14.32
C MET A 160 5.11 -0.60 -15.67
N ARG A 161 5.89 -0.23 -16.70
CA ARG A 161 5.84 -0.89 -18.01
C ARG A 161 6.12 -2.38 -17.92
N ARG A 162 7.08 -2.78 -17.08
CA ARG A 162 7.46 -4.18 -16.88
C ARG A 162 6.31 -5.01 -16.31
N TYR A 163 5.54 -4.47 -15.38
CA TYR A 163 4.49 -5.20 -14.67
C TYR A 163 3.10 -5.08 -15.29
N LEU A 164 2.89 -4.14 -16.21
CA LEU A 164 1.64 -3.98 -16.96
C LEU A 164 1.69 -4.58 -18.38
N SER A 165 2.85 -5.08 -18.81
CA SER A 165 3.05 -5.70 -20.14
C SER A 165 2.52 -7.12 -20.24
#